data_909e7c161b3a0204cc9fa55ce0e543a3
#
_entry.id   909e7c161b3a0204cc9fa55ce0e543a3
#
_cell.length_a   1.000
_cell.length_b   1.000
_cell.length_c   1.000
_cell.angle_alpha   90.00
_cell.angle_beta   90.00
_cell.angle_gamma   90.00
#
_symmetry.space_group_name_H-M   'P 1'
#
loop_
_entity.id
_entity.type
_entity.pdbx_description
1 polymer ?
#
loop_
_entity_poly.entity_id
_entity_poly.type
_entity_poly.pdbx_seq_one_letter_code
_entity_poly.pdbx_strand_id
1 'polypeptide(L)'
;MKAIPRITPTRALLAGALLAALPAFSQAGELKAGFVIDKSNLDQVKSETFEGKTVGSMIPEKMEWMIKNMGLALKIANSKKIEMDPKYVEATKKGIGTVKFNTADRTMSGWVAGQPFPPEVIKMDDPHAGDKIIWNLRAATYGATMDLRDISFVFIHGDKGVERVQRWQSRRYYMEGRLDGGSTTVGDGSIAQKTYLFATSPQDIRGLGTFSIRYNEATSAKPDDTWAYLKSVRRTRRLSGGAWMDPIGGTDQLYDDWDIWDAFPTKYRANKLVGKRWVFAVAHSPEVSVDLSKKDTLDEFPSVGLADKPHFFPAKHIVWEPREVYVIEGTPPPEHPYSKKTVYMEVDFPRPYLGEMYDQKGEFWKFMVFQNRPDVGEDGYKAVMPVVGHVIDVKRNHSTTWSSNMKSNPKGVKDNDVSLQKLEEVATGGGK
;
A
#
# COMPACT_ATOMS: atom_id res chain seq x y z
N MET A 1 42.90 99.25 22.05
CA MET A 1 42.82 97.87 22.51
C MET A 1 41.68 97.22 21.88
N LYS A 2 41.88 96.40 20.86
CA LYS A 2 40.84 95.73 20.06
C LYS A 2 40.74 94.25 20.47
N ALA A 3 39.55 93.79 20.85
CA ALA A 3 39.27 92.45 21.22
C ALA A 3 39.21 91.48 20.01
N ILE A 4 39.76 90.28 20.14
CA ILE A 4 39.74 89.23 19.14
C ILE A 4 38.55 88.32 19.39
N PRO A 5 37.73 87.95 18.38
CA PRO A 5 36.59 87.06 18.57
C PRO A 5 37.04 85.59 18.57
N ARG A 6 36.45 84.78 19.47
CA ARG A 6 36.61 83.34 19.59
C ARG A 6 35.82 82.63 18.52
N ILE A 7 36.48 81.73 17.82
CA ILE A 7 35.85 80.81 16.86
C ILE A 7 35.45 79.52 17.66
N THR A 8 34.14 79.16 17.65
CA THR A 8 33.60 77.91 18.15
C THR A 8 33.58 76.84 17.05
N PRO A 9 34.04 75.59 17.28
CA PRO A 9 33.98 74.56 16.29
C PRO A 9 32.63 73.89 16.25
N THR A 10 32.01 73.90 15.07
CA THR A 10 30.77 73.16 14.73
C THR A 10 31.06 71.69 14.65
N ARG A 11 30.40 70.90 15.56
CA ARG A 11 30.45 69.44 15.46
C ARG A 11 29.51 69.01 14.32
N ALA A 12 30.07 68.38 13.27
CA ALA A 12 29.34 67.66 12.25
C ALA A 12 28.93 66.27 12.81
N LEU A 13 27.64 66.04 12.96
CA LEU A 13 27.05 64.74 13.25
C LEU A 13 27.02 63.93 11.94
N LEU A 14 27.91 62.97 11.80
CA LEU A 14 27.79 61.88 10.81
C LEU A 14 26.69 60.93 11.27
N ALA A 15 25.50 60.98 10.67
CA ALA A 15 24.47 59.98 10.76
C ALA A 15 24.87 58.76 9.92
N GLY A 16 25.45 57.76 10.56
CA GLY A 16 25.69 56.46 9.93
C GLY A 16 24.35 55.73 9.78
N ALA A 17 23.84 55.59 8.56
CA ALA A 17 22.71 54.75 8.24
C ALA A 17 23.19 53.28 8.31
N LEU A 18 22.89 52.58 9.43
CA LEU A 18 22.93 51.13 9.47
C LEU A 18 21.78 50.59 8.57
N LEU A 19 22.11 50.21 7.34
CA LEU A 19 21.24 49.29 6.58
C LEU A 19 21.26 47.93 7.30
N ALA A 20 20.23 47.66 8.07
CA ALA A 20 19.95 46.31 8.52
C ALA A 20 19.59 45.48 7.26
N ALA A 21 20.51 44.64 6.82
CA ALA A 21 20.24 43.62 5.84
C ALA A 21 19.22 42.64 6.47
N LEU A 22 17.93 42.86 6.18
CA LEU A 22 16.94 41.84 6.43
C LEU A 22 17.36 40.58 5.65
N PRO A 23 17.36 39.40 6.26
CA PRO A 23 17.62 38.19 5.50
C PRO A 23 16.53 38.15 4.41
N ALA A 24 16.92 38.14 3.16
CA ALA A 24 16.05 37.85 2.05
C ALA A 24 15.48 36.45 2.33
N PHE A 25 14.23 36.35 2.76
CA PHE A 25 13.51 35.10 2.72
C PHE A 25 13.53 34.68 1.25
N SER A 26 14.39 33.72 0.92
CA SER A 26 14.33 33.01 -0.34
C SER A 26 12.91 32.50 -0.47
N GLN A 27 12.12 33.06 -1.36
CA GLN A 27 10.77 32.58 -1.64
C GLN A 27 10.98 31.17 -2.19
N ALA A 28 10.42 30.16 -1.48
CA ALA A 28 10.49 28.77 -1.91
C ALA A 28 10.03 28.68 -3.36
N GLY A 29 10.83 28.07 -4.23
CA GLY A 29 10.46 27.88 -5.62
C GLY A 29 9.38 26.80 -5.76
N GLU A 30 8.63 26.84 -6.85
CA GLU A 30 7.66 25.80 -7.18
C GLU A 30 8.32 24.80 -8.14
N LEU A 31 8.43 23.53 -7.71
CA LEU A 31 8.91 22.46 -8.56
C LEU A 31 7.93 22.17 -9.69
N LYS A 32 8.43 21.67 -10.81
CA LYS A 32 7.60 21.30 -11.96
C LYS A 32 7.43 19.78 -12.05
N ALA A 33 6.30 19.34 -12.57
CA ALA A 33 6.09 17.94 -12.92
C ALA A 33 7.21 17.44 -13.83
N GLY A 34 7.66 16.21 -13.61
CA GLY A 34 8.82 15.60 -14.26
C GLY A 34 10.15 15.81 -13.53
N PHE A 35 10.20 16.68 -12.50
CA PHE A 35 11.39 16.82 -11.67
C PHE A 35 11.66 15.50 -10.93
N VAL A 36 12.94 15.14 -10.78
CA VAL A 36 13.35 13.93 -10.05
C VAL A 36 14.00 14.35 -8.74
N ILE A 37 13.38 13.92 -7.64
CA ILE A 37 13.93 14.07 -6.30
C ILE A 37 14.75 12.82 -5.99
N ASP A 38 16.02 13.00 -5.69
CA ASP A 38 16.93 11.91 -5.34
C ASP A 38 17.96 12.36 -4.29
N LYS A 39 18.89 11.48 -3.97
CA LYS A 39 19.96 11.73 -2.99
C LYS A 39 20.76 12.99 -3.26
N SER A 40 20.96 13.40 -4.52
CA SER A 40 21.81 14.52 -4.90
C SER A 40 21.20 15.89 -4.64
N ASN A 41 19.86 15.97 -4.62
CA ASN A 41 19.13 17.24 -4.55
C ASN A 41 18.12 17.34 -3.40
N LEU A 42 17.81 16.25 -2.71
CA LEU A 42 16.77 16.19 -1.71
C LEU A 42 16.86 17.31 -0.66
N ASP A 43 18.03 17.52 -0.06
CA ASP A 43 18.19 18.52 1.00
C ASP A 43 18.02 19.97 0.49
N GLN A 44 18.26 20.21 -0.80
CA GLN A 44 18.05 21.50 -1.45
C GLN A 44 16.58 21.77 -1.74
N VAL A 45 15.82 20.74 -2.17
CA VAL A 45 14.44 20.90 -2.60
C VAL A 45 13.40 20.70 -1.50
N LYS A 46 13.82 20.33 -0.29
CA LYS A 46 12.89 20.12 0.84
C LYS A 46 12.07 21.35 1.21
N SER A 47 12.63 22.55 1.06
CA SER A 47 11.95 23.83 1.32
C SER A 47 11.12 24.32 0.14
N GLU A 48 11.30 23.73 -1.05
CA GLU A 48 10.53 24.06 -2.24
C GLU A 48 9.09 23.56 -2.11
N THR A 49 8.21 24.03 -2.99
CA THR A 49 6.82 23.61 -3.03
C THR A 49 6.51 22.80 -4.29
N PHE A 50 5.48 21.97 -4.21
CA PHE A 50 4.86 21.30 -5.34
C PHE A 50 3.37 21.17 -5.09
N GLU A 51 2.56 21.67 -6.03
CA GLU A 51 1.10 21.84 -5.86
C GLU A 51 0.73 22.56 -4.54
N GLY A 52 1.48 23.62 -4.22
CA GLY A 52 1.27 24.43 -3.01
C GLY A 52 1.61 23.73 -1.70
N LYS A 53 2.28 22.57 -1.72
CA LYS A 53 2.70 21.81 -0.54
C LYS A 53 4.22 21.77 -0.45
N THR A 54 4.78 21.93 0.75
CA THR A 54 6.22 21.84 0.95
C THR A 54 6.69 20.40 0.66
N VAL A 55 7.67 20.25 -0.22
CA VAL A 55 8.21 18.95 -0.65
C VAL A 55 8.64 18.09 0.52
N GLY A 56 9.40 18.66 1.48
CA GLY A 56 9.85 17.93 2.66
C GLY A 56 8.69 17.41 3.52
N SER A 57 7.54 18.11 3.57
CA SER A 57 6.38 17.65 4.31
C SER A 57 5.71 16.42 3.66
N MET A 58 5.95 16.19 2.37
CA MET A 58 5.41 15.05 1.63
C MET A 58 6.33 13.81 1.63
N ILE A 59 7.49 13.91 2.24
CA ILE A 59 8.46 12.81 2.33
C ILE A 59 8.55 12.34 3.78
N PRO A 60 7.93 11.18 4.15
CA PRO A 60 8.08 10.60 5.48
C PRO A 60 9.53 10.28 5.83
N GLU A 61 9.86 10.25 7.12
CA GLU A 61 11.22 10.03 7.61
C GLU A 61 11.89 8.79 6.99
N LYS A 62 11.18 7.66 6.93
CA LYS A 62 11.76 6.43 6.37
C LYS A 62 11.86 6.47 4.85
N MET A 63 10.95 7.17 4.17
CA MET A 63 11.09 7.44 2.74
C MET A 63 12.33 8.33 2.46
N GLU A 64 12.55 9.36 3.28
CA GLU A 64 13.78 10.17 3.21
C GLU A 64 15.03 9.32 3.43
N TRP A 65 14.98 8.44 4.42
CA TRP A 65 16.06 7.50 4.69
C TRP A 65 16.33 6.58 3.47
N MET A 66 15.28 6.09 2.82
CA MET A 66 15.38 5.25 1.60
C MET A 66 16.01 6.04 0.44
N ILE A 67 15.66 7.32 0.27
CA ILE A 67 16.28 8.19 -0.75
C ILE A 67 17.77 8.36 -0.45
N LYS A 68 18.14 8.69 0.77
CA LYS A 68 19.52 8.99 1.16
C LYS A 68 20.44 7.78 1.18
N ASN A 69 19.93 6.63 1.61
CA ASN A 69 20.75 5.45 1.90
C ASN A 69 20.55 4.28 0.92
N MET A 70 19.37 4.18 0.30
CA MET A 70 19.04 3.05 -0.57
C MET A 70 18.81 3.44 -2.02
N GLY A 71 18.94 4.75 -2.38
CA GLY A 71 18.87 5.21 -3.76
C GLY A 71 17.45 5.28 -4.36
N LEU A 72 16.40 5.35 -3.53
CA LEU A 72 15.07 5.66 -3.99
C LEU A 72 15.08 7.03 -4.69
N ALA A 73 14.44 7.13 -5.86
CA ALA A 73 14.25 8.38 -6.59
C ALA A 73 12.78 8.58 -6.93
N LEU A 74 12.28 9.81 -6.85
CA LEU A 74 10.88 10.15 -7.08
C LEU A 74 10.77 11.08 -8.29
N LYS A 75 10.26 10.60 -9.41
CA LYS A 75 9.86 11.45 -10.53
C LYS A 75 8.46 12.01 -10.22
N ILE A 76 8.37 13.26 -9.81
CA ILE A 76 7.10 13.83 -9.38
C ILE A 76 6.19 14.19 -10.56
N ALA A 77 4.88 14.04 -10.34
CA ALA A 77 3.84 14.42 -11.29
C ALA A 77 2.66 15.07 -10.57
N ASN A 78 1.91 15.87 -11.31
CA ASN A 78 0.67 16.46 -10.78
C ASN A 78 -0.33 15.38 -10.38
N SER A 79 -1.00 15.60 -9.25
CA SER A 79 -2.07 14.72 -8.78
C SER A 79 -3.21 14.64 -9.78
N LYS A 80 -3.71 13.42 -9.97
CA LYS A 80 -4.90 13.16 -10.78
C LYS A 80 -6.02 12.66 -9.90
N LYS A 81 -7.24 13.09 -10.21
CA LYS A 81 -8.43 12.60 -9.52
C LYS A 81 -8.65 11.12 -9.82
N ILE A 82 -8.97 10.35 -8.78
CA ILE A 82 -9.41 8.97 -8.88
C ILE A 82 -10.92 8.93 -8.59
N GLU A 83 -11.68 8.31 -9.46
CA GLU A 83 -13.12 8.17 -9.30
C GLU A 83 -13.47 6.74 -8.95
N MET A 84 -14.08 6.55 -7.78
CA MET A 84 -14.63 5.27 -7.37
C MET A 84 -15.94 4.98 -8.10
N ASP A 85 -16.31 3.70 -8.19
CA ASP A 85 -17.56 3.28 -8.81
C ASP A 85 -18.77 3.97 -8.17
N PRO A 86 -19.75 4.50 -8.96
CA PRO A 86 -20.95 5.13 -8.41
C PRO A 86 -21.72 4.23 -7.45
N LYS A 87 -21.77 2.91 -7.69
CA LYS A 87 -22.42 1.93 -6.79
C LYS A 87 -21.71 1.88 -5.43
N TYR A 88 -20.36 1.94 -5.43
CA TYR A 88 -19.56 1.99 -4.21
C TYR A 88 -19.84 3.27 -3.42
N VAL A 89 -19.85 4.41 -4.10
CA VAL A 89 -20.13 5.71 -3.47
C VAL A 89 -21.55 5.75 -2.89
N GLU A 90 -22.55 5.24 -3.63
CA GLU A 90 -23.94 5.16 -3.16
C GLU A 90 -24.08 4.23 -1.95
N ALA A 91 -23.47 3.03 -1.99
CA ALA A 91 -23.48 2.08 -0.88
C ALA A 91 -22.83 2.68 0.38
N THR A 92 -21.70 3.40 0.20
CA THR A 92 -21.03 4.13 1.28
C THR A 92 -21.96 5.17 1.93
N LYS A 93 -22.63 5.99 1.13
CA LYS A 93 -23.57 6.99 1.62
C LYS A 93 -24.74 6.36 2.39
N LYS A 94 -25.29 5.25 1.91
CA LYS A 94 -26.35 4.48 2.59
C LYS A 94 -25.88 3.89 3.93
N GLY A 95 -24.58 3.57 4.04
CA GLY A 95 -23.97 3.05 5.26
C GLY A 95 -23.81 4.06 6.38
N ILE A 96 -23.74 5.37 6.06
CA ILE A 96 -23.56 6.43 7.05
C ILE A 96 -24.72 6.40 8.07
N GLY A 97 -24.34 6.27 9.35
CA GLY A 97 -25.31 6.20 10.46
C GLY A 97 -25.93 4.81 10.70
N THR A 98 -25.83 3.87 9.77
CA THR A 98 -26.25 2.46 9.96
C THR A 98 -25.11 1.56 10.42
N VAL A 99 -23.91 1.73 9.86
CA VAL A 99 -22.72 1.01 10.30
C VAL A 99 -22.31 1.50 11.70
N LYS A 100 -22.16 0.57 12.61
CA LYS A 100 -21.77 0.82 14.01
C LYS A 100 -20.44 0.16 14.31
N PHE A 101 -19.58 0.88 15.01
CA PHE A 101 -18.35 0.33 15.58
C PHE A 101 -18.60 -0.09 17.02
N ASN A 102 -18.29 -1.33 17.36
CA ASN A 102 -18.38 -1.85 18.71
C ASN A 102 -17.04 -1.66 19.42
N THR A 103 -16.98 -0.76 20.39
CA THR A 103 -15.76 -0.43 21.12
C THR A 103 -15.29 -1.53 22.07
N ALA A 104 -16.18 -2.46 22.47
CA ALA A 104 -15.85 -3.51 23.43
C ALA A 104 -14.96 -4.60 22.83
N ASP A 105 -15.23 -4.99 21.56
CA ASP A 105 -14.52 -6.03 20.85
C ASP A 105 -13.85 -5.56 19.55
N ARG A 106 -13.98 -4.26 19.24
CA ARG A 106 -13.42 -3.60 18.06
C ARG A 106 -13.94 -4.14 16.73
N THR A 107 -15.15 -4.72 16.73
CA THR A 107 -15.86 -5.18 15.55
C THR A 107 -16.75 -4.09 14.96
N MET A 108 -17.37 -4.37 13.81
CA MET A 108 -18.40 -3.52 13.22
C MET A 108 -19.67 -4.33 12.94
N SER A 109 -20.81 -3.63 12.88
CA SER A 109 -22.09 -4.22 12.53
C SER A 109 -22.88 -3.29 11.61
N GLY A 110 -23.91 -3.84 10.93
CA GLY A 110 -24.78 -3.07 10.04
C GLY A 110 -24.15 -2.68 8.70
N TRP A 111 -22.93 -3.13 8.41
CA TRP A 111 -22.31 -2.95 7.10
C TRP A 111 -22.91 -3.92 6.08
N VAL A 112 -23.19 -3.41 4.87
CA VAL A 112 -23.72 -4.18 3.75
C VAL A 112 -22.77 -4.13 2.54
N ALA A 113 -22.34 -2.93 2.15
CA ALA A 113 -21.40 -2.70 1.06
C ALA A 113 -20.84 -1.28 1.12
N GLY A 114 -19.86 -0.98 0.27
CA GLY A 114 -19.17 0.32 0.26
C GLY A 114 -18.18 0.46 1.40
N GLN A 115 -17.77 1.71 1.68
CA GLN A 115 -16.83 2.04 2.74
C GLN A 115 -17.56 2.15 4.10
N PRO A 116 -17.24 1.32 5.09
CA PRO A 116 -17.95 1.33 6.38
C PRO A 116 -17.86 2.67 7.13
N PHE A 117 -16.68 3.25 7.16
CA PHE A 117 -16.38 4.47 7.90
C PHE A 117 -15.72 5.51 6.97
N PRO A 118 -16.50 6.20 6.11
CA PRO A 118 -15.93 7.18 5.18
C PRO A 118 -15.30 8.38 5.92
N PRO A 119 -14.52 9.22 5.22
CA PRO A 119 -13.75 10.31 5.85
C PRO A 119 -14.58 11.24 6.73
N GLU A 120 -15.87 11.45 6.41
CA GLU A 120 -16.81 12.33 7.13
C GLU A 120 -17.08 11.84 8.57
N VAL A 121 -16.94 10.53 8.81
CA VAL A 121 -17.22 9.94 10.13
C VAL A 121 -15.94 9.60 10.91
N ILE A 122 -14.75 9.76 10.29
CA ILE A 122 -13.47 9.57 10.98
C ILE A 122 -13.09 10.85 11.72
N LYS A 123 -13.08 10.79 13.05
CA LYS A 123 -12.63 11.88 13.90
C LYS A 123 -11.18 11.63 14.33
N MET A 124 -10.35 12.69 14.26
CA MET A 124 -8.91 12.57 14.56
C MET A 124 -8.62 12.28 16.04
N ASP A 125 -9.53 12.66 16.92
CA ASP A 125 -9.47 12.45 18.38
C ASP A 125 -10.16 11.16 18.84
N ASP A 126 -10.75 10.39 17.90
CA ASP A 126 -11.37 9.10 18.23
C ASP A 126 -10.27 8.05 18.49
N PRO A 127 -10.21 7.43 19.69
CA PRO A 127 -9.21 6.41 19.99
C PRO A 127 -9.31 5.16 19.10
N HIS A 128 -10.44 4.96 18.45
CA HIS A 128 -10.71 3.85 17.53
C HIS A 128 -10.66 4.25 16.04
N ALA A 129 -10.19 5.45 15.73
CA ALA A 129 -10.09 5.90 14.33
C ALA A 129 -9.21 4.97 13.50
N GLY A 130 -8.09 4.50 14.04
CA GLY A 130 -7.20 3.55 13.36
C GLY A 130 -7.91 2.22 13.05
N ASP A 131 -8.67 1.68 14.00
CA ASP A 131 -9.47 0.46 13.80
C ASP A 131 -10.48 0.64 12.66
N LYS A 132 -11.22 1.75 12.66
CA LYS A 132 -12.21 2.08 11.62
C LYS A 132 -11.59 2.19 10.23
N ILE A 133 -10.40 2.79 10.13
CA ILE A 133 -9.68 2.90 8.86
C ILE A 133 -9.20 1.53 8.36
N ILE A 134 -8.73 0.66 9.25
CA ILE A 134 -8.35 -0.71 8.87
C ILE A 134 -9.60 -1.53 8.50
N TRP A 135 -10.74 -1.33 9.15
CA TRP A 135 -12.02 -1.93 8.71
C TRP A 135 -12.38 -1.49 7.28
N ASN A 136 -12.17 -0.22 6.93
CA ASN A 136 -12.39 0.23 5.56
C ASN A 136 -11.54 -0.56 4.57
N LEU A 137 -10.26 -0.79 4.87
CA LEU A 137 -9.38 -1.60 4.02
C LEU A 137 -9.86 -3.04 3.90
N ARG A 138 -10.34 -3.64 4.97
CA ARG A 138 -10.84 -5.03 4.97
C ARG A 138 -12.19 -5.19 4.28
N ALA A 139 -13.06 -4.19 4.41
CA ALA A 139 -14.36 -4.15 3.74
C ALA A 139 -14.27 -3.63 2.29
N ALA A 140 -13.14 -3.06 1.88
CA ALA A 140 -12.94 -2.60 0.52
C ALA A 140 -12.82 -3.80 -0.43
N THR A 141 -13.86 -4.05 -1.17
CA THR A 141 -13.83 -5.04 -2.24
C THR A 141 -13.28 -4.39 -3.50
N TYR A 142 -12.37 -5.07 -4.18
CA TYR A 142 -11.88 -4.68 -5.52
C TYR A 142 -12.93 -4.98 -6.61
N GLY A 143 -14.20 -5.00 -6.25
CA GLY A 143 -15.31 -5.60 -6.95
C GLY A 143 -15.81 -6.83 -6.18
N ALA A 144 -16.66 -7.64 -6.80
CA ALA A 144 -17.17 -8.88 -6.22
C ALA A 144 -16.18 -10.04 -6.30
N THR A 145 -15.26 -9.97 -7.26
CA THR A 145 -14.21 -10.97 -7.51
C THR A 145 -12.96 -10.27 -8.00
N MET A 146 -11.81 -10.71 -7.53
CA MET A 146 -10.51 -10.24 -7.96
C MET A 146 -9.71 -11.41 -8.56
N ASP A 147 -9.32 -11.29 -9.80
CA ASP A 147 -8.49 -12.25 -10.51
C ASP A 147 -7.07 -11.69 -10.65
N LEU A 148 -6.12 -12.30 -9.97
CA LEU A 148 -4.72 -11.91 -10.01
C LEU A 148 -4.03 -12.77 -11.05
N ARG A 149 -3.93 -12.21 -12.25
CA ARG A 149 -3.29 -12.87 -13.41
C ARG A 149 -1.80 -12.55 -13.42
N ASP A 150 -1.01 -13.51 -13.88
CA ASP A 150 0.42 -13.34 -14.11
C ASP A 150 1.20 -12.85 -12.88
N ILE A 151 0.79 -13.26 -11.67
CA ILE A 151 1.55 -12.88 -10.47
C ILE A 151 2.98 -13.38 -10.63
N SER A 152 3.91 -12.46 -10.49
CA SER A 152 5.34 -12.78 -10.47
C SER A 152 5.96 -12.23 -9.21
N PHE A 153 6.57 -13.08 -8.39
CA PHE A 153 7.46 -12.67 -7.30
C PHE A 153 8.88 -12.65 -7.81
N VAL A 154 9.46 -11.46 -7.91
CA VAL A 154 10.83 -11.23 -8.35
C VAL A 154 11.70 -11.05 -7.12
N PHE A 155 12.61 -11.99 -6.87
CA PHE A 155 13.56 -11.94 -5.77
C PHE A 155 14.80 -11.18 -6.24
N ILE A 156 15.20 -10.15 -5.50
CA ILE A 156 16.20 -9.19 -5.94
C ILE A 156 17.21 -8.94 -4.83
N HIS A 157 18.49 -9.16 -5.11
CA HIS A 157 19.57 -8.70 -4.26
C HIS A 157 20.04 -7.31 -4.70
N GLY A 158 20.27 -6.38 -3.75
CA GLY A 158 20.60 -4.99 -4.06
C GLY A 158 21.81 -4.78 -4.95
N ASP A 159 22.83 -5.63 -4.81
CA ASP A 159 24.08 -5.50 -5.57
C ASP A 159 24.11 -6.40 -6.81
N LYS A 160 23.40 -7.54 -6.79
CA LYS A 160 23.48 -8.60 -7.83
C LYS A 160 22.34 -8.52 -8.83
N GLY A 161 21.22 -7.85 -8.48
CA GLY A 161 20.00 -7.82 -9.29
C GLY A 161 19.10 -9.03 -9.06
N VAL A 162 18.37 -9.45 -10.09
CA VAL A 162 17.39 -10.52 -10.01
C VAL A 162 18.07 -11.87 -9.68
N GLU A 163 17.62 -12.52 -8.62
CA GLU A 163 18.08 -13.86 -8.21
C GLU A 163 17.19 -14.95 -8.81
N ARG A 164 15.88 -14.76 -8.77
CA ARG A 164 14.90 -15.71 -9.30
C ARG A 164 13.54 -15.06 -9.47
N VAL A 165 12.70 -15.69 -10.26
CA VAL A 165 11.29 -15.32 -10.44
C VAL A 165 10.42 -16.53 -10.14
N GLN A 166 9.42 -16.35 -9.30
CA GLN A 166 8.34 -17.33 -9.11
C GLN A 166 7.08 -16.78 -9.77
N ARG A 167 6.33 -17.66 -10.45
CA ARG A 167 5.05 -17.27 -11.08
C ARG A 167 3.91 -17.97 -10.38
N TRP A 168 2.86 -17.19 -10.13
CA TRP A 168 1.71 -17.63 -9.37
C TRP A 168 0.42 -17.16 -10.02
N GLN A 169 -0.69 -17.75 -9.60
CA GLN A 169 -2.04 -17.28 -9.91
C GLN A 169 -2.85 -17.26 -8.63
N SER A 170 -3.78 -16.34 -8.54
CA SER A 170 -4.69 -16.22 -7.40
C SER A 170 -6.04 -15.71 -7.86
N ARG A 171 -7.07 -16.13 -7.13
CA ARG A 171 -8.41 -15.57 -7.26
C ARG A 171 -8.99 -15.39 -5.88
N ARG A 172 -9.62 -14.24 -5.66
CA ARG A 172 -10.36 -13.92 -4.47
C ARG A 172 -11.82 -13.70 -4.81
N TYR A 173 -12.70 -14.36 -4.11
CA TYR A 173 -14.15 -14.24 -4.25
C TYR A 173 -14.69 -13.68 -2.94
N TYR A 174 -15.25 -12.49 -2.98
CA TYR A 174 -15.88 -11.87 -1.84
C TYR A 174 -17.27 -12.43 -1.66
N MET A 175 -17.61 -12.86 -0.44
CA MET A 175 -18.91 -13.41 -0.08
C MET A 175 -19.85 -12.31 0.42
N GLU A 176 -19.32 -11.14 0.77
CA GLU A 176 -20.06 -9.98 1.28
C GLU A 176 -19.54 -8.68 0.65
N GLY A 177 -20.32 -7.61 0.76
CA GLY A 177 -19.96 -6.29 0.22
C GLY A 177 -20.02 -6.20 -1.30
N ARG A 178 -20.65 -7.13 -1.99
CA ARG A 178 -20.66 -7.26 -3.45
C ARG A 178 -21.52 -6.18 -4.10
N LEU A 179 -21.05 -5.67 -5.23
CA LEU A 179 -21.69 -4.60 -6.02
C LEU A 179 -21.78 -4.94 -7.51
N ASP A 180 -21.74 -6.22 -7.86
CA ASP A 180 -21.78 -6.76 -9.22
C ASP A 180 -23.21 -6.90 -9.81
N GLY A 181 -24.22 -6.35 -9.14
CA GLY A 181 -25.60 -6.36 -9.58
C GLY A 181 -26.43 -7.54 -9.06
N GLY A 182 -25.80 -8.49 -8.35
CA GLY A 182 -26.47 -9.57 -7.62
C GLY A 182 -26.75 -9.21 -6.17
N SER A 183 -26.86 -10.25 -5.33
CA SER A 183 -26.93 -10.08 -3.87
C SER A 183 -25.61 -9.50 -3.34
N THR A 184 -25.70 -8.59 -2.36
CA THR A 184 -24.52 -8.06 -1.66
C THR A 184 -23.86 -9.12 -0.77
N THR A 185 -24.54 -10.23 -0.48
CA THR A 185 -24.05 -11.35 0.33
C THR A 185 -24.37 -12.67 -0.36
N VAL A 186 -23.41 -13.58 -0.39
CA VAL A 186 -23.55 -14.95 -0.89
C VAL A 186 -23.46 -15.91 0.30
N GLY A 187 -24.43 -16.83 0.39
CA GLY A 187 -24.55 -17.74 1.53
C GLY A 187 -25.23 -17.11 2.72
N ASP A 188 -24.86 -17.52 3.93
CA ASP A 188 -25.48 -17.13 5.20
C ASP A 188 -24.84 -15.91 5.88
N GLY A 189 -23.82 -15.29 5.23
CA GLY A 189 -23.08 -14.15 5.77
C GLY A 189 -21.98 -14.51 6.80
N SER A 190 -21.74 -15.79 7.06
CA SER A 190 -20.68 -16.23 7.98
C SER A 190 -19.27 -16.17 7.37
N ILE A 191 -19.18 -16.14 6.03
CA ILE A 191 -17.91 -16.10 5.29
C ILE A 191 -17.76 -14.72 4.61
N ALA A 192 -16.64 -14.05 4.87
CA ALA A 192 -16.31 -12.78 4.24
C ALA A 192 -15.70 -12.96 2.84
N GLN A 193 -14.80 -13.93 2.68
CA GLN A 193 -14.13 -14.19 1.39
C GLN A 193 -13.53 -15.58 1.31
N LYS A 194 -13.35 -16.05 0.08
CA LYS A 194 -12.55 -17.22 -0.28
C LYS A 194 -11.40 -16.80 -1.19
N THR A 195 -10.22 -17.41 -1.01
CA THR A 195 -9.06 -17.12 -1.82
C THR A 195 -8.28 -18.39 -2.10
N TYR A 196 -7.85 -18.61 -3.32
CA TYR A 196 -6.78 -19.54 -3.60
C TYR A 196 -5.57 -18.82 -4.18
N LEU A 197 -4.40 -19.37 -3.96
CA LEU A 197 -3.13 -18.93 -4.51
C LEU A 197 -2.30 -20.16 -4.84
N PHE A 198 -1.74 -20.28 -6.04
CA PHE A 198 -0.90 -21.42 -6.39
C PHE A 198 0.23 -21.05 -7.34
N ALA A 199 1.37 -21.73 -7.19
CA ALA A 199 2.56 -21.54 -8.02
C ALA A 199 2.43 -22.27 -9.36
N THR A 200 2.79 -21.59 -10.43
CA THR A 200 2.84 -22.14 -11.80
C THR A 200 4.26 -22.37 -12.30
N SER A 201 5.25 -21.69 -11.73
CA SER A 201 6.66 -21.76 -12.09
C SER A 201 7.54 -21.25 -10.94
N PRO A 202 8.78 -21.71 -10.80
CA PRO A 202 9.43 -22.80 -11.56
C PRO A 202 8.90 -24.20 -11.19
N GLN A 203 9.46 -25.24 -11.85
CA GLN A 203 8.92 -26.61 -11.78
C GLN A 203 8.99 -27.23 -10.38
N ASP A 204 9.97 -26.84 -9.56
CA ASP A 204 10.16 -27.33 -8.19
C ASP A 204 9.00 -26.93 -7.25
N ILE A 205 8.46 -25.72 -7.41
CA ILE A 205 7.32 -25.23 -6.62
C ILE A 205 5.97 -25.33 -7.37
N ARG A 206 5.96 -25.67 -8.66
CA ARG A 206 4.73 -25.76 -9.44
C ARG A 206 3.71 -26.66 -8.75
N GLY A 207 2.49 -26.13 -8.55
CA GLY A 207 1.39 -26.79 -7.85
C GLY A 207 1.39 -26.58 -6.33
N LEU A 208 2.46 -25.99 -5.73
CA LEU A 208 2.35 -25.50 -4.37
C LEU A 208 1.26 -24.45 -4.30
N GLY A 209 0.34 -24.55 -3.34
CA GLY A 209 -0.73 -23.58 -3.25
C GLY A 209 -1.48 -23.63 -1.96
N THR A 210 -2.28 -22.59 -1.73
CA THR A 210 -3.17 -22.45 -0.57
C THR A 210 -4.58 -22.14 -1.01
N PHE A 211 -5.55 -22.63 -0.24
CA PHE A 211 -6.96 -22.21 -0.27
C PHE A 211 -7.31 -21.69 1.13
N SER A 212 -7.93 -20.52 1.21
CA SER A 212 -8.31 -19.92 2.48
C SER A 212 -9.77 -19.49 2.47
N ILE A 213 -10.45 -19.72 3.60
CA ILE A 213 -11.76 -19.18 3.93
C ILE A 213 -11.56 -18.20 5.07
N ARG A 214 -11.89 -16.94 4.83
CA ARG A 214 -11.96 -15.91 5.87
C ARG A 214 -13.39 -15.76 6.33
N TYR A 215 -13.58 -15.89 7.63
CA TYR A 215 -14.89 -15.73 8.25
C TYR A 215 -15.15 -14.25 8.57
N ASN A 216 -16.44 -13.90 8.61
CA ASN A 216 -16.86 -12.58 9.03
C ASN A 216 -16.71 -12.46 10.56
N GLU A 217 -15.79 -11.61 11.02
CA GLU A 217 -15.52 -11.45 12.46
C GLU A 217 -16.70 -10.90 13.25
N ALA A 218 -17.61 -10.14 12.61
CA ALA A 218 -18.80 -9.63 13.28
C ALA A 218 -19.83 -10.74 13.60
N THR A 219 -19.81 -11.85 12.85
CA THR A 219 -20.77 -12.96 13.00
C THR A 219 -20.13 -14.25 13.48
N SER A 220 -18.81 -14.36 13.43
CA SER A 220 -18.07 -15.58 13.75
C SER A 220 -16.74 -15.27 14.41
N ALA A 221 -16.53 -15.76 15.64
CA ALA A 221 -15.22 -15.76 16.29
C ALA A 221 -14.25 -16.81 15.71
N LYS A 222 -14.61 -17.45 14.62
CA LYS A 222 -13.84 -18.54 14.01
C LYS A 222 -12.61 -17.98 13.29
N PRO A 223 -11.39 -18.48 13.57
CA PRO A 223 -10.20 -18.10 12.83
C PRO A 223 -10.30 -18.54 11.38
N ASP A 224 -9.54 -17.87 10.49
CA ASP A 224 -9.44 -18.26 9.08
C ASP A 224 -9.05 -19.74 8.94
N ASP A 225 -9.73 -20.43 8.05
CA ASP A 225 -9.34 -21.76 7.64
C ASP A 225 -8.44 -21.68 6.41
N THR A 226 -7.23 -22.22 6.51
CA THR A 226 -6.29 -22.27 5.40
C THR A 226 -5.80 -23.69 5.18
N TRP A 227 -5.85 -24.15 3.94
CA TRP A 227 -5.30 -25.42 3.50
C TRP A 227 -4.13 -25.17 2.54
N ALA A 228 -3.06 -25.94 2.68
CA ALA A 228 -1.96 -25.98 1.73
C ALA A 228 -2.00 -27.29 0.95
N TYR A 229 -1.87 -27.21 -0.38
CA TYR A 229 -1.58 -28.36 -1.21
C TYR A 229 -0.08 -28.62 -1.21
N LEU A 230 0.31 -29.82 -0.78
CA LEU A 230 1.70 -30.25 -0.70
C LEU A 230 2.00 -31.25 -1.82
N LYS A 231 2.76 -30.79 -2.83
CA LYS A 231 3.15 -31.60 -4.01
C LYS A 231 3.85 -32.90 -3.63
N SER A 232 4.72 -32.87 -2.62
CA SER A 232 5.52 -34.03 -2.17
C SER A 232 4.65 -35.21 -1.73
N VAL A 233 3.48 -34.93 -1.15
CA VAL A 233 2.53 -35.95 -0.67
C VAL A 233 1.24 -36.00 -1.48
N ARG A 234 1.09 -35.11 -2.47
CA ARG A 234 -0.10 -34.94 -3.32
C ARG A 234 -1.40 -34.85 -2.53
N ARG A 235 -1.37 -34.12 -1.42
CA ARG A 235 -2.50 -33.95 -0.51
C ARG A 235 -2.58 -32.54 0.02
N THR A 236 -3.79 -32.14 0.34
CA THR A 236 -4.04 -30.91 1.10
C THR A 236 -3.90 -31.18 2.60
N ARG A 237 -3.38 -30.19 3.32
CA ARG A 237 -3.33 -30.17 4.78
C ARG A 237 -3.85 -28.82 5.28
N ARG A 238 -4.65 -28.86 6.32
CA ARG A 238 -5.06 -27.64 7.03
C ARG A 238 -3.84 -27.09 7.79
N LEU A 239 -3.60 -25.79 7.64
CA LEU A 239 -2.55 -25.07 8.36
C LEU A 239 -3.03 -24.62 9.73
N SER A 240 -2.12 -24.31 10.64
CA SER A 240 -2.43 -23.68 11.92
C SER A 240 -2.90 -22.23 11.75
N GLY A 241 -3.64 -21.70 12.73
CA GLY A 241 -4.14 -20.32 12.70
C GLY A 241 -3.08 -19.22 12.71
N GLY A 242 -1.79 -19.56 12.86
CA GLY A 242 -0.65 -18.62 12.80
C GLY A 242 -0.11 -18.35 11.40
N ALA A 243 -0.61 -19.03 10.36
CA ALA A 243 -0.08 -18.94 9.00
C ALA A 243 -0.10 -17.51 8.40
N TRP A 244 -0.93 -16.59 8.91
CA TRP A 244 -0.96 -15.21 8.48
C TRP A 244 0.35 -14.43 8.77
N MET A 245 1.18 -14.93 9.68
CA MET A 245 2.49 -14.37 10.05
C MET A 245 3.66 -14.99 9.27
N ASP A 246 3.38 -15.99 8.43
CA ASP A 246 4.42 -16.69 7.65
C ASP A 246 4.75 -15.94 6.34
N PRO A 247 5.98 -16.08 5.81
CA PRO A 247 6.34 -15.57 4.49
C PRO A 247 5.58 -16.29 3.37
N ILE A 248 5.09 -15.56 2.39
CA ILE A 248 4.46 -16.11 1.19
C ILE A 248 5.53 -16.76 0.31
N GLY A 249 5.52 -18.08 0.18
CA GLY A 249 6.43 -18.78 -0.75
C GLY A 249 7.92 -18.50 -0.57
N GLY A 250 8.34 -18.09 0.63
CA GLY A 250 9.72 -17.72 0.95
C GLY A 250 10.13 -16.31 0.50
N THR A 251 9.18 -15.46 0.19
CA THR A 251 9.38 -14.03 -0.12
C THR A 251 9.70 -13.21 1.13
N ASP A 252 10.10 -11.95 0.96
CA ASP A 252 10.23 -11.00 2.07
C ASP A 252 8.87 -10.54 2.61
N GLN A 253 7.76 -10.91 1.96
CA GLN A 253 6.41 -10.54 2.29
C GLN A 253 5.72 -11.61 3.14
N LEU A 254 5.13 -11.21 4.26
CA LEU A 254 4.24 -12.08 5.04
C LEU A 254 2.84 -12.13 4.40
N TYR A 255 2.03 -13.12 4.74
CA TYR A 255 0.61 -13.09 4.36
C TYR A 255 -0.11 -11.86 4.91
N ASP A 256 0.25 -11.39 6.13
CA ASP A 256 -0.26 -10.14 6.72
C ASP A 256 0.17 -8.86 5.97
N ASP A 257 1.13 -8.96 5.07
CA ASP A 257 1.60 -7.81 4.28
C ASP A 257 0.87 -7.68 2.94
N TRP A 258 -0.13 -8.52 2.66
CA TRP A 258 -0.99 -8.32 1.51
C TRP A 258 -1.75 -6.99 1.66
N ASP A 259 -1.74 -6.15 0.62
CA ASP A 259 -2.19 -4.75 0.72
C ASP A 259 -1.51 -3.95 1.86
N ILE A 260 -0.24 -4.27 2.16
CA ILE A 260 0.50 -3.75 3.32
C ILE A 260 -0.13 -4.16 4.67
N TRP A 261 -1.41 -4.50 4.71
CA TRP A 261 -2.13 -4.94 5.89
C TRP A 261 -3.27 -5.88 5.52
N ASP A 262 -3.17 -7.17 5.82
CA ASP A 262 -4.24 -8.14 5.53
C ASP A 262 -5.06 -8.58 6.74
N ALA A 263 -4.54 -8.46 7.94
CA ALA A 263 -5.25 -8.86 9.16
C ALA A 263 -6.47 -7.98 9.45
N PHE A 264 -7.48 -8.55 10.10
CA PHE A 264 -8.54 -7.75 10.71
C PHE A 264 -7.99 -6.85 11.83
N PRO A 265 -8.63 -5.69 12.12
CA PRO A 265 -8.17 -4.79 13.18
C PRO A 265 -8.03 -5.48 14.54
N THR A 266 -8.89 -6.45 14.82
CA THR A 266 -8.95 -7.24 16.07
C THR A 266 -7.74 -8.13 16.30
N LYS A 267 -7.02 -8.53 15.23
CA LYS A 267 -5.78 -9.33 15.32
C LYS A 267 -4.61 -8.55 15.91
N TYR A 268 -4.63 -7.23 15.77
CA TYR A 268 -3.63 -6.34 16.34
C TYR A 268 -4.04 -5.88 17.73
N ARG A 269 -3.08 -5.75 18.65
CA ARG A 269 -3.35 -5.25 20.02
C ARG A 269 -3.85 -3.81 20.02
N ALA A 270 -3.34 -2.99 19.10
CA ALA A 270 -3.75 -1.60 18.95
C ALA A 270 -3.55 -1.14 17.50
N ASN A 271 -4.44 -0.25 17.05
CA ASN A 271 -4.38 0.42 15.75
C ASN A 271 -4.61 1.92 15.99
N LYS A 272 -3.54 2.69 16.01
CA LYS A 272 -3.60 4.12 16.34
C LYS A 272 -3.58 4.96 15.06
N LEU A 273 -4.55 5.86 14.89
CA LEU A 273 -4.43 6.94 13.93
C LEU A 273 -3.44 7.99 14.48
N VAL A 274 -2.30 8.14 13.81
CA VAL A 274 -1.28 9.12 14.19
C VAL A 274 -1.62 10.50 13.65
N GLY A 275 -2.16 10.58 12.45
CA GLY A 275 -2.53 11.84 11.82
C GLY A 275 -2.89 11.69 10.34
N LYS A 276 -3.10 12.82 9.71
CA LYS A 276 -3.17 12.96 8.25
C LYS A 276 -1.94 13.71 7.75
N ARG A 277 -1.50 13.37 6.55
CA ARG A 277 -0.47 14.12 5.84
C ARG A 277 -0.54 13.91 4.34
N TRP A 278 0.12 14.76 3.60
CA TRP A 278 0.41 14.51 2.19
C TRP A 278 1.68 13.66 2.06
N VAL A 279 1.71 12.78 1.08
CA VAL A 279 2.89 11.99 0.70
C VAL A 279 2.99 11.89 -0.82
N PHE A 280 4.21 11.70 -1.34
CA PHE A 280 4.36 11.24 -2.71
C PHE A 280 4.03 9.75 -2.79
N ALA A 281 3.16 9.38 -3.71
CA ALA A 281 2.69 8.01 -3.90
C ALA A 281 2.46 7.67 -5.38
N VAL A 282 2.53 6.40 -5.74
CA VAL A 282 2.22 5.93 -7.10
C VAL A 282 0.75 5.52 -7.15
N ALA A 283 -0.10 6.43 -7.62
CA ALA A 283 -1.55 6.25 -7.68
C ALA A 283 -2.06 5.88 -9.08
N HIS A 284 -1.24 6.10 -10.12
CA HIS A 284 -1.56 5.81 -11.53
C HIS A 284 -0.43 5.01 -12.18
N SER A 285 -0.20 3.78 -11.68
CA SER A 285 0.74 2.85 -12.30
C SER A 285 0.29 2.48 -13.72
N PRO A 286 1.21 2.16 -14.65
CA PRO A 286 0.87 1.73 -16.01
C PRO A 286 -0.09 0.54 -16.05
N GLU A 287 -0.82 0.39 -17.15
CA GLU A 287 -1.83 -0.67 -17.32
C GLU A 287 -1.20 -2.07 -17.31
N VAL A 288 -0.06 -2.25 -17.95
CA VAL A 288 0.66 -3.51 -17.98
C VAL A 288 1.73 -3.54 -16.90
N SER A 289 1.59 -4.46 -15.97
CA SER A 289 2.55 -4.68 -14.88
C SER A 289 3.45 -5.89 -15.14
N VAL A 290 3.00 -6.84 -15.99
CA VAL A 290 3.78 -7.99 -16.46
C VAL A 290 3.58 -8.12 -17.96
N ASP A 291 4.65 -7.96 -18.74
CA ASP A 291 4.66 -8.11 -20.20
C ASP A 291 5.22 -9.48 -20.60
N LEU A 292 4.33 -10.44 -20.74
CA LEU A 292 4.70 -11.82 -21.12
C LEU A 292 5.32 -11.95 -22.52
N SER A 293 5.21 -10.94 -23.39
CA SER A 293 5.91 -10.92 -24.67
C SER A 293 7.41 -10.75 -24.51
N LYS A 294 7.85 -10.23 -23.35
CA LYS A 294 9.25 -10.02 -22.97
C LYS A 294 9.70 -10.95 -21.83
N LYS A 295 9.01 -12.07 -21.71
CA LYS A 295 9.26 -13.06 -20.66
C LYS A 295 10.75 -13.41 -20.56
N ASP A 296 11.21 -13.58 -19.31
CA ASP A 296 12.59 -13.91 -18.96
C ASP A 296 13.62 -12.81 -19.31
N THR A 297 13.18 -11.59 -19.57
CA THR A 297 14.02 -10.39 -19.70
C THR A 297 13.73 -9.39 -18.57
N LEU A 298 14.58 -8.39 -18.38
CA LEU A 298 14.35 -7.34 -17.39
C LEU A 298 13.13 -6.46 -17.73
N ASP A 299 12.76 -6.37 -19.00
CA ASP A 299 11.62 -5.60 -19.50
C ASP A 299 10.28 -6.32 -19.31
N GLU A 300 10.29 -7.56 -18.82
CA GLU A 300 9.06 -8.27 -18.43
C GLU A 300 8.27 -7.53 -17.36
N PHE A 301 8.96 -6.76 -16.52
CA PHE A 301 8.38 -6.02 -15.40
C PHE A 301 8.54 -4.50 -15.61
N PRO A 302 7.77 -3.87 -16.51
CA PRO A 302 8.03 -2.50 -16.95
C PRO A 302 7.92 -1.45 -15.83
N SER A 303 7.21 -1.77 -14.74
CA SER A 303 7.05 -0.85 -13.61
C SER A 303 8.12 -1.03 -12.52
N VAL A 304 9.06 -1.97 -12.70
CA VAL A 304 10.13 -2.27 -11.73
C VAL A 304 11.48 -1.86 -12.28
N GLY A 305 12.27 -1.15 -11.51
CA GLY A 305 13.58 -0.64 -11.91
C GLY A 305 14.69 -1.70 -11.91
N LEU A 306 14.47 -2.87 -12.54
CA LEU A 306 15.44 -3.98 -12.53
C LEU A 306 16.77 -3.65 -13.21
N ALA A 307 16.77 -2.73 -14.17
CA ALA A 307 17.99 -2.24 -14.83
C ALA A 307 18.72 -1.16 -14.01
N ASP A 308 18.09 -0.62 -12.97
CA ASP A 308 18.65 0.44 -12.13
C ASP A 308 19.44 -0.14 -10.94
N LYS A 309 20.21 0.68 -10.26
CA LYS A 309 20.87 0.34 -8.98
C LYS A 309 20.40 1.30 -7.89
N PRO A 310 19.95 0.78 -6.76
CA PRO A 310 19.62 -0.62 -6.47
C PRO A 310 18.38 -1.06 -7.26
N HIS A 311 18.20 -2.33 -7.49
CA HIS A 311 17.21 -2.89 -8.42
C HIS A 311 15.78 -3.01 -7.83
N PHE A 312 15.48 -2.43 -6.68
CA PHE A 312 14.27 -2.73 -5.91
C PHE A 312 13.10 -1.77 -6.12
N PHE A 313 13.33 -0.59 -6.67
CA PHE A 313 12.35 0.50 -6.65
C PHE A 313 11.48 0.53 -7.91
N PRO A 314 10.40 1.32 -7.91
CA PRO A 314 9.71 1.63 -9.15
C PRO A 314 10.67 2.13 -10.22
N ALA A 315 10.42 1.72 -11.47
CA ALA A 315 11.24 2.17 -12.61
C ALA A 315 11.25 3.71 -12.72
N LYS A 316 12.33 4.30 -13.21
CA LYS A 316 12.52 5.77 -13.26
C LYS A 316 11.45 6.55 -14.03
N HIS A 317 10.69 5.89 -14.91
CA HIS A 317 9.58 6.54 -15.63
C HIS A 317 8.29 6.55 -14.81
N ILE A 318 8.18 5.74 -13.74
CA ILE A 318 7.02 5.73 -12.85
C ILE A 318 6.95 7.04 -12.09
N VAL A 319 5.75 7.62 -12.06
CA VAL A 319 5.54 8.94 -11.47
C VAL A 319 4.92 8.85 -10.08
N TRP A 320 5.29 9.80 -9.23
CA TRP A 320 4.84 9.94 -7.86
C TRP A 320 4.02 11.20 -7.73
N GLU A 321 2.80 11.05 -7.24
CA GLU A 321 1.81 12.12 -7.12
C GLU A 321 1.61 12.48 -5.65
N PRO A 322 1.34 13.77 -5.29
CA PRO A 322 0.85 14.15 -3.97
C PRO A 322 -0.48 13.45 -3.67
N ARG A 323 -0.54 12.67 -2.57
CA ARG A 323 -1.77 12.04 -2.07
C ARG A 323 -1.95 12.34 -0.59
N GLU A 324 -3.19 12.66 -0.18
CA GLU A 324 -3.50 12.81 1.24
C GLU A 324 -3.76 11.45 1.87
N VAL A 325 -3.08 11.15 2.98
CA VAL A 325 -3.14 9.85 3.62
C VAL A 325 -3.40 9.96 5.12
N TYR A 326 -4.08 8.95 5.66
CA TYR A 326 -4.04 8.61 7.07
C TYR A 326 -2.72 7.89 7.36
N VAL A 327 -2.11 8.19 8.51
CA VAL A 327 -0.95 7.48 9.04
C VAL A 327 -1.42 6.63 10.22
N ILE A 328 -1.38 5.31 10.06
CA ILE A 328 -1.85 4.35 11.06
C ILE A 328 -0.66 3.57 11.61
N GLU A 329 -0.50 3.54 12.93
CA GLU A 329 0.44 2.66 13.61
C GLU A 329 -0.29 1.47 14.22
N GLY A 330 0.08 0.27 13.76
CA GLY A 330 -0.40 -0.99 14.30
C GLY A 330 0.63 -1.63 15.23
N THR A 331 0.16 -2.13 16.37
CA THR A 331 0.93 -2.95 17.30
C THR A 331 0.46 -4.39 17.20
N PRO A 332 1.20 -5.27 16.52
CA PRO A 332 0.84 -6.68 16.40
C PRO A 332 0.89 -7.43 17.75
N PRO A 333 0.41 -8.69 17.80
CA PRO A 333 0.62 -9.55 18.97
C PRO A 333 2.11 -9.91 19.12
N PRO A 334 2.56 -10.33 20.32
CA PRO A 334 3.98 -10.56 20.63
C PRO A 334 4.66 -11.62 19.76
N GLU A 335 3.90 -12.63 19.31
CA GLU A 335 4.37 -13.72 18.44
C GLU A 335 4.59 -13.30 16.99
N HIS A 336 4.09 -12.13 16.59
CA HIS A 336 4.27 -11.60 15.24
C HIS A 336 5.74 -11.21 15.00
N PRO A 337 6.31 -11.40 13.79
CA PRO A 337 7.69 -10.99 13.48
C PRO A 337 7.94 -9.48 13.64
N TYR A 338 6.90 -8.66 13.47
CA TYR A 338 6.99 -7.21 13.66
C TYR A 338 6.56 -6.79 15.05
N SER A 339 7.26 -5.78 15.61
CA SER A 339 6.82 -5.07 16.82
C SER A 339 5.84 -3.92 16.51
N LYS A 340 5.99 -3.34 15.32
CA LYS A 340 5.18 -2.21 14.84
C LYS A 340 5.09 -2.24 13.31
N LYS A 341 3.95 -1.81 12.81
CA LYS A 341 3.71 -1.51 11.39
C LYS A 341 3.15 -0.08 11.28
N THR A 342 3.72 0.75 10.40
CA THR A 342 3.17 2.07 10.05
C THR A 342 2.67 2.02 8.62
N VAL A 343 1.43 2.42 8.38
CA VAL A 343 0.80 2.37 7.05
C VAL A 343 0.29 3.74 6.66
N TYR A 344 0.54 4.12 5.40
CA TYR A 344 0.11 5.37 4.78
C TYR A 344 -1.02 5.04 3.80
N MET A 345 -2.26 5.30 4.21
CA MET A 345 -3.48 4.91 3.49
C MET A 345 -4.22 6.14 2.95
N GLU A 346 -4.59 6.11 1.68
CA GLU A 346 -5.40 7.15 1.03
C GLU A 346 -6.62 7.52 1.86
N VAL A 347 -6.92 8.82 1.95
CA VAL A 347 -8.06 9.32 2.72
C VAL A 347 -9.38 9.04 2.01
N ASP A 348 -9.45 9.27 0.69
CA ASP A 348 -10.70 9.22 -0.08
C ASP A 348 -11.19 7.79 -0.33
N PHE A 349 -10.28 6.81 -0.37
CA PHE A 349 -10.60 5.40 -0.55
C PHE A 349 -9.54 4.52 0.12
N PRO A 350 -9.90 3.34 0.62
CA PRO A 350 -9.01 2.56 1.47
C PRO A 350 -7.95 1.79 0.65
N ARG A 351 -6.90 2.49 0.21
CA ARG A 351 -5.73 1.89 -0.45
C ARG A 351 -4.44 2.40 0.18
N PRO A 352 -3.57 1.51 0.64
CA PRO A 352 -2.27 1.89 1.15
C PRO A 352 -1.28 2.13 0.01
N TYR A 353 -0.33 3.02 0.23
CA TYR A 353 0.78 3.32 -0.67
C TYR A 353 2.13 2.93 -0.11
N LEU A 354 2.32 3.19 1.19
CA LEU A 354 3.60 2.99 1.86
C LEU A 354 3.40 2.22 3.17
N GLY A 355 4.40 1.43 3.52
CA GLY A 355 4.47 0.72 4.79
C GLY A 355 5.87 0.72 5.38
N GLU A 356 5.96 0.84 6.69
CA GLU A 356 7.19 0.72 7.46
C GLU A 356 7.01 -0.36 8.50
N MET A 357 7.90 -1.35 8.52
CA MET A 357 7.87 -2.45 9.47
C MET A 357 9.10 -2.42 10.37
N TYR A 358 8.87 -2.68 11.63
CA TYR A 358 9.89 -2.67 12.66
C TYR A 358 10.00 -4.06 13.30
N ASP A 359 11.21 -4.55 13.52
CA ASP A 359 11.45 -5.84 14.16
C ASP A 359 11.10 -5.83 15.65
N GLN A 360 11.26 -6.96 16.33
CA GLN A 360 10.97 -7.10 17.76
C GLN A 360 11.88 -6.25 18.67
N LYS A 361 12.99 -5.71 18.14
CA LYS A 361 13.84 -4.73 18.86
C LYS A 361 13.41 -3.29 18.62
N GLY A 362 12.38 -3.08 17.78
CA GLY A 362 11.94 -1.74 17.36
C GLY A 362 12.81 -1.09 16.30
N GLU A 363 13.70 -1.86 15.66
CA GLU A 363 14.56 -1.36 14.59
C GLU A 363 13.82 -1.39 13.25
N PHE A 364 14.03 -0.36 12.42
CA PHE A 364 13.50 -0.33 11.06
C PHE A 364 14.02 -1.51 10.25
N TRP A 365 13.10 -2.31 9.72
CA TRP A 365 13.42 -3.56 9.05
C TRP A 365 13.00 -3.59 7.59
N LYS A 366 11.72 -3.27 7.30
CA LYS A 366 11.24 -3.31 5.91
C LYS A 366 10.55 -2.02 5.53
N PHE A 367 10.69 -1.68 4.25
CA PHE A 367 9.95 -0.61 3.61
C PHE A 367 9.11 -1.16 2.46
N MET A 368 7.86 -0.75 2.39
CA MET A 368 6.97 -1.18 1.32
C MET A 368 6.50 0.00 0.49
N VAL A 369 6.48 -0.20 -0.82
CA VAL A 369 5.88 0.71 -1.78
C VAL A 369 4.88 -0.07 -2.62
N PHE A 370 3.61 0.34 -2.58
CA PHE A 370 2.58 -0.25 -3.44
C PHE A 370 2.21 0.75 -4.54
N GLN A 371 2.28 0.29 -5.77
CA GLN A 371 1.83 1.03 -6.94
C GLN A 371 0.37 0.67 -7.18
N ASN A 372 -0.50 1.65 -7.09
CA ASN A 372 -1.92 1.50 -7.34
C ASN A 372 -2.30 2.00 -8.73
N ARG A 373 -3.41 1.51 -9.26
CA ARG A 373 -3.96 1.91 -10.55
C ARG A 373 -5.48 1.92 -10.51
N PRO A 374 -6.15 2.99 -11.00
CA PRO A 374 -7.56 2.90 -11.37
C PRO A 374 -7.75 1.85 -12.46
N ASP A 375 -8.73 0.96 -12.30
CA ASP A 375 -9.03 -0.14 -13.23
C ASP A 375 -10.53 -0.22 -13.47
N VAL A 376 -10.91 -0.79 -14.62
CA VAL A 376 -12.30 -1.05 -14.96
C VAL A 376 -12.48 -2.55 -15.15
N GLY A 377 -13.33 -3.15 -14.33
CA GLY A 377 -13.67 -4.57 -14.41
C GLY A 377 -14.34 -4.96 -15.71
N GLU A 378 -14.42 -6.26 -15.98
CA GLU A 378 -15.08 -6.78 -17.19
C GLU A 378 -16.61 -6.50 -17.22
N ASP A 379 -17.19 -6.15 -16.08
CA ASP A 379 -18.59 -5.72 -15.91
C ASP A 379 -18.77 -4.20 -15.91
N GLY A 380 -17.68 -3.44 -16.09
CA GLY A 380 -17.66 -1.98 -16.04
C GLY A 380 -17.47 -1.37 -14.65
N TYR A 381 -17.29 -2.19 -13.59
CA TYR A 381 -17.05 -1.72 -12.22
C TYR A 381 -15.71 -1.00 -12.12
N LYS A 382 -15.70 0.22 -11.55
CA LYS A 382 -14.48 1.00 -11.33
C LYS A 382 -13.87 0.66 -9.97
N ALA A 383 -12.62 0.21 -9.99
CA ALA A 383 -11.85 -0.13 -8.80
C ALA A 383 -10.48 0.56 -8.79
N VAL A 384 -9.81 0.55 -7.65
CA VAL A 384 -8.38 0.90 -7.55
C VAL A 384 -7.64 -0.35 -7.14
N MET A 385 -6.72 -0.80 -7.99
CA MET A 385 -6.02 -2.08 -7.83
C MET A 385 -4.55 -1.84 -7.46
N PRO A 386 -3.99 -2.53 -6.47
CA PRO A 386 -2.54 -2.61 -6.29
C PRO A 386 -1.98 -3.54 -7.37
N VAL A 387 -1.09 -3.05 -8.21
CA VAL A 387 -0.59 -3.82 -9.37
C VAL A 387 0.88 -4.21 -9.25
N VAL A 388 1.64 -3.50 -8.42
CA VAL A 388 3.03 -3.81 -8.08
C VAL A 388 3.25 -3.51 -6.61
N GLY A 389 3.89 -4.41 -5.88
CA GLY A 389 4.30 -4.19 -4.50
C GLY A 389 5.79 -4.48 -4.34
N HIS A 390 6.53 -3.47 -3.87
CA HIS A 390 7.93 -3.58 -3.52
C HIS A 390 8.05 -3.82 -2.02
N VAL A 391 8.61 -4.93 -1.61
CA VAL A 391 8.87 -5.28 -0.22
C VAL A 391 10.38 -5.35 -0.02
N ILE A 392 10.95 -4.31 0.58
CA ILE A 392 12.39 -4.11 0.70
C ILE A 392 12.83 -4.42 2.12
N ASP A 393 13.64 -5.45 2.31
CA ASP A 393 14.31 -5.80 3.56
C ASP A 393 15.64 -5.04 3.62
N VAL A 394 15.66 -3.94 4.38
CA VAL A 394 16.84 -3.06 4.47
C VAL A 394 18.00 -3.70 5.21
N LYS A 395 17.72 -4.67 6.09
CA LYS A 395 18.76 -5.38 6.86
C LYS A 395 19.50 -6.42 6.02
N ARG A 396 18.81 -7.00 5.02
CA ARG A 396 19.36 -8.03 4.14
C ARG A 396 19.85 -7.48 2.80
N ASN A 397 19.63 -6.20 2.51
CA ASN A 397 19.84 -5.60 1.19
C ASN A 397 19.14 -6.45 0.09
N HIS A 398 17.89 -6.84 0.36
CA HIS A 398 17.10 -7.74 -0.46
C HIS A 398 15.69 -7.19 -0.66
N SER A 399 15.04 -7.57 -1.73
CA SER A 399 13.64 -7.24 -1.98
C SER A 399 12.93 -8.39 -2.65
N THR A 400 11.68 -8.58 -2.30
CA THR A 400 10.74 -9.28 -3.17
C THR A 400 9.77 -8.26 -3.74
N THR A 401 9.79 -8.11 -5.05
CA THR A 401 8.81 -7.30 -5.77
C THR A 401 7.81 -8.23 -6.43
N TRP A 402 6.52 -8.02 -6.15
CA TRP A 402 5.48 -8.70 -6.91
C TRP A 402 4.85 -7.76 -7.93
N SER A 403 4.50 -8.31 -9.09
CA SER A 403 3.76 -7.63 -10.15
C SER A 403 2.62 -8.53 -10.60
N SER A 404 1.48 -7.96 -11.01
CA SER A 404 0.33 -8.73 -11.47
C SER A 404 -0.55 -7.90 -12.41
N ASN A 405 -1.03 -8.54 -13.48
CA ASN A 405 -2.07 -8.02 -14.34
C ASN A 405 -3.44 -8.35 -13.73
N MET A 406 -3.81 -7.64 -12.68
CA MET A 406 -5.07 -7.86 -11.95
C MET A 406 -6.28 -7.44 -12.77
N LYS A 407 -7.39 -8.16 -12.58
CA LYS A 407 -8.71 -7.83 -13.11
C LYS A 407 -9.78 -7.93 -12.04
N SER A 408 -10.62 -6.89 -12.00
CA SER A 408 -11.84 -6.86 -11.20
C SER A 408 -12.97 -7.55 -11.98
N ASN A 409 -13.85 -8.23 -11.27
CA ASN A 409 -15.09 -8.82 -11.79
C ASN A 409 -14.95 -9.57 -13.13
N PRO A 410 -14.09 -10.60 -13.21
CA PRO A 410 -14.00 -11.42 -14.42
C PRO A 410 -15.35 -12.13 -14.65
N LYS A 411 -15.77 -12.18 -15.95
CA LYS A 411 -17.04 -12.78 -16.33
C LYS A 411 -17.10 -14.27 -16.03
N GLY A 412 -18.26 -14.74 -15.61
CA GLY A 412 -18.58 -16.16 -15.44
C GLY A 412 -18.01 -16.83 -14.21
N VAL A 413 -17.30 -16.13 -13.34
CA VAL A 413 -16.73 -16.68 -12.10
C VAL A 413 -17.84 -16.86 -11.04
N LYS A 414 -17.91 -18.07 -10.47
CA LYS A 414 -18.85 -18.46 -9.43
C LYS A 414 -18.11 -18.82 -8.13
N ASP A 415 -18.85 -18.94 -7.04
CA ASP A 415 -18.33 -19.33 -5.73
C ASP A 415 -17.50 -20.64 -5.79
N ASN A 416 -17.99 -21.66 -6.50
CA ASN A 416 -17.30 -22.96 -6.61
C ASN A 416 -15.98 -22.89 -7.38
N ASP A 417 -15.75 -21.83 -8.18
CA ASP A 417 -14.48 -21.61 -8.87
C ASP A 417 -13.36 -21.17 -7.92
N VAL A 418 -13.71 -20.88 -6.65
CA VAL A 418 -12.76 -20.56 -5.58
C VAL A 418 -13.01 -21.52 -4.43
N SER A 419 -12.47 -22.73 -4.56
CA SER A 419 -12.70 -23.85 -3.64
C SER A 419 -11.43 -24.68 -3.45
N LEU A 420 -11.44 -25.51 -2.40
CA LEU A 420 -10.36 -26.46 -2.15
C LEU A 420 -10.23 -27.47 -3.30
N GLN A 421 -11.35 -27.95 -3.84
CA GLN A 421 -11.37 -28.84 -5.01
C GLN A 421 -10.70 -28.16 -6.20
N LYS A 422 -10.98 -26.87 -6.45
CA LYS A 422 -10.38 -26.13 -7.56
C LYS A 422 -8.86 -25.99 -7.36
N LEU A 423 -8.39 -25.74 -6.15
CA LEU A 423 -6.96 -25.73 -5.85
C LEU A 423 -6.32 -27.09 -6.18
N GLU A 424 -6.92 -28.22 -5.81
CA GLU A 424 -6.42 -29.55 -6.10
C GLU A 424 -6.37 -29.85 -7.59
N GLU A 425 -7.40 -29.47 -8.34
CA GLU A 425 -7.45 -29.61 -9.81
C GLU A 425 -6.29 -28.87 -10.48
N VAL A 426 -6.11 -27.56 -10.16
CA VAL A 426 -5.04 -26.75 -10.78
C VAL A 426 -3.66 -27.18 -10.35
N ALA A 427 -3.48 -27.59 -9.08
CA ALA A 427 -2.23 -28.08 -8.53
C ALA A 427 -1.77 -29.40 -9.17
N THR A 428 -2.71 -30.26 -9.60
CA THR A 428 -2.42 -31.54 -10.27
C THR A 428 -2.33 -31.42 -11.78
N GLY A 429 -2.56 -30.23 -12.36
CA GLY A 429 -2.51 -29.98 -13.81
C GLY A 429 -3.81 -30.30 -14.54
N GLY A 430 -4.92 -30.56 -13.82
CA GLY A 430 -6.24 -30.84 -14.39
C GLY A 430 -7.04 -29.60 -14.84
N GLY A 431 -6.56 -28.40 -14.54
CA GLY A 431 -7.19 -27.15 -14.96
C GLY A 431 -6.54 -26.59 -16.22
N LYS A 432 -7.21 -26.69 -17.36
CA LYS A 432 -6.92 -25.88 -18.55
C LYS A 432 -7.67 -24.56 -18.48
#